data_8f8a1890f3fd9d284565022d961d3d2b
#
_entry.id   8f8a1890f3fd9d284565022d961d3d2b
#
_cell.length_a   1.000
_cell.length_b   1.000
_cell.length_c   1.000
_cell.angle_alpha   90.00
_cell.angle_beta   90.00
_cell.angle_gamma   90.00
#
_symmetry.space_group_name_H-M   'P 1'
#
loop_
_entity.id
_entity.type
_entity.pdbx_description
1 polymer ?
#
loop_
_entity_poly.entity_id
_entity_poly.type
_entity_poly.pdbx_seq_one_letter_code
_entity_poly.pdbx_strand_id
1 'polypeptide(L)'
;MQVHKTLAEHCGMMPPFAVFQSLPMTPSCTLASALQSLQQQFIAMPPVLSMGIAVDGLHDGALRLRAPLQANVNDKANANAFGGSLASLMTLASWGWLTLQLQLAGHHADVYVADSQLRYVAPVYEDLVANAEPSELGSWEAFLATFRQRGKARIGMRAQIALGSGAAAATLSGRFVAFPKR
;
A
#
# COMPACT_ATOMS: atom_id res chain seq x y z
N MET A 1 60.70 17.55 -63.52
CA MET A 1 59.83 17.04 -64.59
C MET A 1 58.61 16.52 -63.87
N GLN A 2 57.63 17.35 -63.84
CA GLN A 2 56.26 17.13 -64.39
C GLN A 2 55.53 15.94 -63.66
N VAL A 3 54.30 15.91 -63.26
CA VAL A 3 53.17 16.87 -63.35
C VAL A 3 51.92 16.15 -62.82
N HIS A 4 50.95 16.92 -62.34
CA HIS A 4 49.48 16.67 -62.31
C HIS A 4 48.92 15.68 -61.31
N LYS A 5 48.17 16.21 -60.28
CA LYS A 5 46.76 16.61 -60.37
C LYS A 5 45.78 15.38 -60.29
N THR A 6 45.05 15.25 -59.33
CA THR A 6 43.60 15.50 -59.41
C THR A 6 42.94 15.43 -58.08
N LEU A 7 42.19 16.48 -57.76
CA LEU A 7 41.17 16.49 -56.68
C LEU A 7 40.02 15.58 -57.10
N ALA A 8 39.57 14.74 -56.19
CA ALA A 8 38.27 14.10 -56.28
C ALA A 8 37.57 14.23 -54.94
N GLU A 9 36.45 14.87 -55.01
CA GLU A 9 35.48 15.20 -53.98
C GLU A 9 35.03 13.95 -53.19
N HIS A 10 35.18 13.98 -51.87
CA HIS A 10 34.44 13.08 -51.01
C HIS A 10 33.21 13.82 -50.51
N CYS A 11 32.11 13.60 -51.21
CA CYS A 11 30.76 13.89 -50.77
C CYS A 11 30.50 13.10 -49.46
N GLY A 12 30.44 13.85 -48.36
CA GLY A 12 30.13 13.28 -47.05
C GLY A 12 28.68 12.81 -46.99
N MET A 13 28.53 11.51 -46.96
CA MET A 13 27.24 10.87 -46.73
C MET A 13 26.97 10.94 -45.23
N MET A 14 26.00 11.77 -44.80
CA MET A 14 25.48 11.81 -43.45
C MET A 14 24.91 10.43 -43.09
N PRO A 15 25.19 9.90 -41.89
CA PRO A 15 24.54 8.68 -41.43
C PRO A 15 23.05 8.92 -41.21
N PRO A 16 22.20 7.94 -41.54
CA PRO A 16 20.75 8.06 -41.36
C PRO A 16 20.40 8.29 -39.89
N PHE A 17 19.43 9.19 -39.71
CA PHE A 17 18.82 9.51 -38.43
C PHE A 17 18.66 8.28 -37.56
N ALA A 18 19.28 8.29 -36.38
CA ALA A 18 19.04 7.31 -35.32
C ALA A 18 17.55 7.42 -34.96
N VAL A 19 16.81 6.38 -35.27
CA VAL A 19 15.46 6.19 -34.77
C VAL A 19 15.56 6.10 -33.28
N PHE A 20 15.12 7.15 -32.57
CA PHE A 20 14.93 7.14 -31.15
C PHE A 20 13.86 6.09 -30.87
N GLN A 21 14.28 4.85 -30.59
CA GLN A 21 13.40 3.84 -30.02
C GLN A 21 12.97 4.37 -28.66
N SER A 22 11.73 4.81 -28.59
CA SER A 22 11.06 5.11 -27.32
C SER A 22 11.14 3.86 -26.44
N LEU A 23 11.93 3.94 -25.37
CA LEU A 23 11.95 2.94 -24.32
C LEU A 23 10.50 2.72 -23.86
N PRO A 24 10.06 1.46 -23.67
CA PRO A 24 8.74 1.21 -23.17
C PRO A 24 8.58 1.91 -21.82
N MET A 25 7.69 2.89 -21.75
CA MET A 25 7.28 3.49 -20.48
C MET A 25 6.74 2.37 -19.61
N THR A 26 7.42 2.08 -18.50
CA THR A 26 6.88 1.24 -17.44
C THR A 26 5.50 1.79 -17.09
N PRO A 27 4.43 0.98 -17.13
CA PRO A 27 3.11 1.48 -16.82
C PRO A 27 3.13 2.10 -15.42
N SER A 28 2.88 3.40 -15.35
CA SER A 28 2.77 4.12 -14.08
C SER A 28 1.66 3.44 -13.27
N CYS A 29 2.00 2.93 -12.08
CA CYS A 29 1.04 2.32 -11.18
C CYS A 29 0.01 3.39 -10.79
N THR A 30 -1.23 3.24 -11.24
CA THR A 30 -2.31 4.15 -10.87
C THR A 30 -2.86 3.76 -9.50
N LEU A 31 -3.46 4.71 -8.78
CA LEU A 31 -4.14 4.41 -7.52
C LEU A 31 -5.18 3.30 -7.68
N ALA A 32 -5.97 3.33 -8.74
CA ALA A 32 -6.98 2.32 -9.01
C ALA A 32 -6.38 0.91 -9.16
N SER A 33 -5.29 0.78 -9.94
CA SER A 33 -4.61 -0.50 -10.13
C SER A 33 -3.94 -1.01 -8.84
N ALA A 34 -3.41 -0.09 -8.03
CA ALA A 34 -2.80 -0.43 -6.74
C ALA A 34 -3.85 -0.91 -5.71
N LEU A 35 -5.02 -0.25 -5.63
CA LEU A 35 -6.14 -0.69 -4.78
C LEU A 35 -6.68 -2.06 -5.21
N GLN A 36 -6.80 -2.29 -6.52
CA GLN A 36 -7.21 -3.59 -7.05
C GLN A 36 -6.18 -4.68 -6.70
N SER A 37 -4.89 -4.40 -6.85
CA SER A 37 -3.81 -5.31 -6.44
C SER A 37 -3.86 -5.64 -4.96
N LEU A 38 -4.11 -4.65 -4.09
CA LEU A 38 -4.27 -4.84 -2.66
C LEU A 38 -5.47 -5.75 -2.34
N GLN A 39 -6.63 -5.54 -3.01
CA GLN A 39 -7.80 -6.41 -2.86
C GLN A 39 -7.49 -7.86 -3.25
N GLN A 40 -6.74 -8.07 -4.34
CA GLN A 40 -6.34 -9.43 -4.75
C GLN A 40 -5.41 -10.09 -3.72
N GLN A 41 -4.51 -9.34 -3.09
CA GLN A 41 -3.67 -9.86 -2.00
C GLN A 41 -4.52 -10.29 -0.80
N PHE A 42 -5.57 -9.54 -0.43
CA PHE A 42 -6.48 -9.92 0.64
C PHE A 42 -7.27 -11.20 0.31
N ILE A 43 -7.78 -11.32 -0.92
CA ILE A 43 -8.50 -12.52 -1.37
C ILE A 43 -7.59 -13.76 -1.35
N ALA A 44 -6.30 -13.60 -1.63
CA ALA A 44 -5.32 -14.68 -1.62
C ALA A 44 -4.96 -15.20 -0.21
N MET A 45 -5.36 -14.49 0.87
CA MET A 45 -5.14 -14.90 2.26
C MET A 45 -6.41 -15.56 2.83
N PRO A 46 -6.45 -16.89 3.04
CA PRO A 46 -7.68 -17.59 3.48
C PRO A 46 -8.32 -17.01 4.74
N PRO A 47 -7.58 -16.64 5.81
CA PRO A 47 -8.20 -16.02 6.99
C PRO A 47 -8.85 -14.67 6.68
N VAL A 48 -8.26 -13.87 5.80
CA VAL A 48 -8.75 -12.54 5.40
C VAL A 48 -9.97 -12.68 4.50
N LEU A 49 -9.92 -13.65 3.57
CA LEU A 49 -11.05 -13.98 2.71
C LEU A 49 -12.29 -14.37 3.54
N SER A 50 -12.13 -15.19 4.60
CA SER A 50 -13.24 -15.61 5.45
C SER A 50 -13.88 -14.46 6.24
N MET A 51 -13.14 -13.40 6.50
CA MET A 51 -13.64 -12.18 7.14
C MET A 51 -14.45 -11.29 6.17
N GLY A 52 -14.41 -11.55 4.86
CA GLY A 52 -15.11 -10.76 3.84
C GLY A 52 -14.57 -9.34 3.71
N ILE A 53 -13.25 -9.14 3.91
CA ILE A 53 -12.64 -7.80 3.87
C ILE A 53 -12.61 -7.24 2.46
N ALA A 54 -13.12 -6.01 2.32
CA ALA A 54 -13.10 -5.23 1.10
C ALA A 54 -12.30 -3.93 1.27
N VAL A 55 -11.54 -3.58 0.24
CA VAL A 55 -10.85 -2.29 0.14
C VAL A 55 -11.85 -1.24 -0.32
N ASP A 56 -12.15 -0.26 0.54
CA ASP A 56 -13.07 0.85 0.25
C ASP A 56 -12.34 2.05 -0.41
N GLY A 57 -11.01 2.11 -0.32
CA GLY A 57 -10.18 3.13 -0.94
C GLY A 57 -9.44 4.02 0.04
N LEU A 58 -8.85 5.10 -0.51
CA LEU A 58 -8.23 6.16 0.29
C LEU A 58 -9.23 7.29 0.52
N HIS A 59 -9.41 7.67 1.79
CA HIS A 59 -10.26 8.77 2.22
C HIS A 59 -9.43 9.71 3.10
N ASP A 60 -9.24 10.94 2.67
CA ASP A 60 -8.42 11.96 3.36
C ASP A 60 -7.00 11.45 3.72
N GLY A 61 -6.42 10.63 2.83
CA GLY A 61 -5.10 10.04 3.02
C GLY A 61 -5.08 8.75 3.86
N ALA A 62 -6.16 8.38 4.52
CA ALA A 62 -6.31 7.13 5.25
C ALA A 62 -6.81 5.99 4.35
N LEU A 63 -6.30 4.80 4.50
CA LEU A 63 -6.86 3.61 3.88
C LEU A 63 -8.07 3.14 4.68
N ARG A 64 -9.21 3.00 3.98
CA ARG A 64 -10.43 2.45 4.54
C ARG A 64 -10.65 1.02 4.07
N LEU A 65 -10.91 0.13 5.03
CA LEU A 65 -11.35 -1.23 4.80
C LEU A 65 -12.73 -1.45 5.43
N ARG A 66 -13.52 -2.34 4.82
CA ARG A 66 -14.82 -2.77 5.34
C ARG A 66 -14.85 -4.28 5.50
N ALA A 67 -15.64 -4.76 6.46
CA ALA A 67 -15.94 -6.17 6.60
C ALA A 67 -17.37 -6.33 7.17
N PRO A 68 -18.18 -7.30 6.65
CA PRO A 68 -19.53 -7.50 7.13
C PRO A 68 -19.55 -8.05 8.54
N LEU A 69 -20.40 -7.52 9.42
CA LEU A 69 -20.55 -8.00 10.79
C LEU A 69 -20.88 -9.50 10.81
N GLN A 70 -21.73 -9.97 9.94
CA GLN A 70 -22.19 -11.37 9.90
C GLN A 70 -21.03 -12.38 9.78
N ALA A 71 -19.96 -12.05 9.04
CA ALA A 71 -18.77 -12.88 8.94
C ALA A 71 -17.81 -12.73 10.13
N ASN A 72 -18.04 -11.75 11.00
CA ASN A 72 -17.15 -11.33 12.05
C ASN A 72 -17.79 -11.27 13.44
N VAL A 73 -18.97 -11.88 13.60
CA VAL A 73 -19.65 -11.92 14.91
C VAL A 73 -18.87 -12.76 15.93
N ASN A 74 -18.94 -12.35 17.18
CA ASN A 74 -18.36 -13.08 18.30
C ASN A 74 -19.15 -14.37 18.60
N ASP A 75 -20.45 -14.22 18.80
CA ASP A 75 -21.40 -15.32 18.98
C ASP A 75 -22.78 -14.87 18.50
N LYS A 76 -23.69 -15.87 18.29
CA LYS A 76 -25.04 -15.59 17.84
C LYS A 76 -25.94 -14.92 18.88
N ALA A 77 -25.60 -15.06 20.16
CA ALA A 77 -26.42 -14.52 21.25
C ALA A 77 -26.20 -13.03 21.44
N ASN A 78 -24.94 -12.59 21.37
CA ASN A 78 -24.57 -11.19 21.59
C ASN A 78 -24.57 -10.37 20.28
N ALA A 79 -24.41 -11.01 19.14
CA ALA A 79 -24.43 -10.41 17.79
C ALA A 79 -23.47 -9.21 17.62
N ASN A 80 -22.46 -9.07 18.49
CA ASN A 80 -21.42 -8.06 18.36
C ASN A 80 -20.19 -8.60 17.65
N ALA A 81 -19.35 -7.72 17.13
CA ALA A 81 -18.14 -8.08 16.43
C ALA A 81 -17.13 -8.77 17.37
N PHE A 82 -16.50 -9.82 16.84
CA PHE A 82 -15.38 -10.49 17.54
C PHE A 82 -14.18 -9.57 17.64
N GLY A 83 -13.61 -9.43 18.85
CA GLY A 83 -12.47 -8.56 19.10
C GLY A 83 -11.23 -8.90 18.26
N GLY A 84 -11.04 -10.19 17.94
CA GLY A 84 -9.99 -10.63 17.03
C GLY A 84 -10.19 -10.12 15.59
N SER A 85 -11.44 -10.03 15.11
CA SER A 85 -11.75 -9.43 13.81
C SER A 85 -11.45 -7.93 13.79
N LEU A 86 -11.78 -7.20 14.86
CA LEU A 86 -11.44 -5.78 14.98
C LEU A 86 -9.93 -5.57 14.93
N ALA A 87 -9.16 -6.38 15.69
CA ALA A 87 -7.70 -6.35 15.70
C ALA A 87 -7.12 -6.63 14.30
N SER A 88 -7.60 -7.68 13.66
CA SER A 88 -7.14 -8.08 12.32
C SER A 88 -7.44 -7.02 11.29
N LEU A 89 -8.66 -6.44 11.28
CA LEU A 89 -9.06 -5.44 10.30
C LEU A 89 -8.21 -4.16 10.44
N MET A 90 -7.94 -3.68 11.68
CA MET A 90 -7.07 -2.54 11.92
C MET A 90 -5.60 -2.80 11.53
N THR A 91 -5.10 -4.01 11.81
CA THR A 91 -3.74 -4.42 11.41
C THR A 91 -3.62 -4.47 9.89
N LEU A 92 -4.61 -5.06 9.21
CA LEU A 92 -4.64 -5.16 7.75
C LEU A 92 -4.82 -3.80 7.07
N ALA A 93 -5.59 -2.89 7.66
CA ALA A 93 -5.70 -1.53 7.16
C ALA A 93 -4.36 -0.79 7.24
N SER A 94 -3.62 -0.92 8.33
CA SER A 94 -2.30 -0.33 8.49
C SER A 94 -1.25 -0.95 7.57
N TRP A 95 -1.25 -2.29 7.47
CA TRP A 95 -0.40 -3.04 6.54
C TRP A 95 -0.71 -2.68 5.08
N GLY A 96 -1.99 -2.61 4.75
CA GLY A 96 -2.48 -2.29 3.41
C GLY A 96 -2.12 -0.87 3.00
N TRP A 97 -2.24 0.11 3.92
CA TRP A 97 -1.82 1.48 3.66
C TRP A 97 -0.35 1.54 3.26
N LEU A 98 0.53 0.92 4.05
CA LEU A 98 1.97 0.93 3.79
C LEU A 98 2.33 0.19 2.49
N THR A 99 1.70 -0.96 2.24
CA THR A 99 1.87 -1.73 1.00
C THR A 99 1.45 -0.92 -0.22
N LEU A 100 0.28 -0.25 -0.15
CA LEU A 100 -0.24 0.60 -1.20
C LEU A 100 0.70 1.78 -1.51
N GLN A 101 1.17 2.49 -0.48
CA GLN A 101 2.07 3.63 -0.66
C GLN A 101 3.43 3.21 -1.26
N LEU A 102 3.99 2.08 -0.83
CA LEU A 102 5.20 1.53 -1.42
C LEU A 102 5.00 1.18 -2.89
N GLN A 103 3.89 0.55 -3.25
CA GLN A 103 3.57 0.21 -4.63
C GLN A 103 3.39 1.46 -5.51
N LEU A 104 2.72 2.50 -5.01
CA LEU A 104 2.57 3.79 -5.69
C LEU A 104 3.91 4.51 -5.87
N ALA A 105 4.84 4.32 -4.93
CA ALA A 105 6.21 4.84 -5.02
C ALA A 105 7.14 3.97 -5.90
N GLY A 106 6.62 2.92 -6.57
CA GLY A 106 7.37 2.03 -7.44
C GLY A 106 8.22 0.99 -6.72
N HIS A 107 7.90 0.68 -5.45
CA HIS A 107 8.64 -0.29 -4.65
C HIS A 107 7.82 -1.57 -4.39
N HIS A 108 8.46 -2.72 -4.60
CA HIS A 108 7.95 -4.02 -4.17
C HIS A 108 8.63 -4.40 -2.86
N ALA A 109 7.86 -4.51 -1.78
CA ALA A 109 8.39 -4.78 -0.46
C ALA A 109 7.51 -5.76 0.31
N ASP A 110 8.13 -6.51 1.21
CA ASP A 110 7.45 -7.29 2.22
C ASP A 110 7.26 -6.43 3.46
N VAL A 111 6.01 -6.30 3.91
CA VAL A 111 5.61 -5.49 5.04
C VAL A 111 5.19 -6.40 6.20
N TYR A 112 5.67 -6.09 7.39
CA TYR A 112 5.34 -6.83 8.62
C TYR A 112 4.97 -5.88 9.74
N VAL A 113 4.05 -6.30 10.61
CA VAL A 113 3.84 -5.66 11.90
C VAL A 113 5.00 -6.04 12.83
N ALA A 114 5.65 -5.05 13.43
CA ALA A 114 6.72 -5.28 14.40
C ALA A 114 6.17 -5.37 15.82
N ASP A 115 5.26 -4.48 16.15
CA ASP A 115 4.49 -4.47 17.41
C ASP A 115 3.23 -3.64 17.23
N SER A 116 2.25 -3.87 18.12
CA SER A 116 1.03 -3.07 18.17
C SER A 116 0.43 -3.08 19.55
N GLN A 117 -0.24 -2.00 19.90
CA GLN A 117 -1.08 -1.84 21.07
C GLN A 117 -2.52 -1.62 20.63
N LEU A 118 -3.41 -2.40 21.18
CA LEU A 118 -4.84 -2.39 20.87
C LEU A 118 -5.63 -1.88 22.08
N ARG A 119 -6.66 -1.11 21.80
CA ARG A 119 -7.60 -0.65 22.82
C ARG A 119 -9.02 -0.85 22.30
N TYR A 120 -9.82 -1.59 23.07
CA TYR A 120 -11.25 -1.80 22.80
C TYR A 120 -12.04 -0.84 23.69
N VAL A 121 -12.88 -0.01 23.08
CA VAL A 121 -13.60 1.06 23.78
C VAL A 121 -15.09 0.74 23.89
N ALA A 122 -15.67 0.21 22.81
CA ALA A 122 -17.09 -0.11 22.74
C ALA A 122 -17.35 -1.36 21.89
N PRO A 123 -18.42 -2.13 22.17
CA PRO A 123 -18.84 -3.22 21.30
C PRO A 123 -19.37 -2.66 19.97
N VAL A 124 -19.21 -3.43 18.88
CA VAL A 124 -19.64 -3.07 17.53
C VAL A 124 -20.76 -4.00 17.11
N TYR A 125 -21.91 -3.44 16.72
CA TYR A 125 -23.14 -4.16 16.30
C TYR A 125 -23.51 -3.86 14.84
N GLU A 126 -22.58 -3.34 14.08
CA GLU A 126 -22.75 -2.93 12.68
C GLU A 126 -21.55 -3.42 11.86
N ASP A 127 -21.63 -3.28 10.53
CA ASP A 127 -20.51 -3.63 9.67
C ASP A 127 -19.24 -2.86 10.06
N LEU A 128 -18.12 -3.56 10.00
CA LEU A 128 -16.85 -3.05 10.46
C LEU A 128 -16.25 -2.09 9.44
N VAL A 129 -15.83 -0.92 9.89
CA VAL A 129 -15.12 0.07 9.09
C VAL A 129 -13.82 0.43 9.80
N ALA A 130 -12.68 0.08 9.21
CA ALA A 130 -11.37 0.45 9.71
C ALA A 130 -10.76 1.54 8.84
N ASN A 131 -10.20 2.58 9.48
CA ASN A 131 -9.39 3.60 8.83
C ASN A 131 -7.98 3.53 9.39
N ALA A 132 -6.96 3.57 8.53
CA ALA A 132 -5.56 3.53 8.94
C ALA A 132 -4.72 4.56 8.19
N GLU A 133 -3.79 5.19 8.91
CA GLU A 133 -2.89 6.22 8.42
C GLU A 133 -1.59 6.23 9.24
N PRO A 134 -0.53 6.93 8.80
CA PRO A 134 0.65 7.14 9.64
C PRO A 134 0.28 7.85 10.94
N SER A 135 0.93 7.44 12.04
CA SER A 135 0.80 8.13 13.32
C SER A 135 1.51 9.50 13.24
N GLU A 136 1.24 10.38 14.20
CA GLU A 136 1.91 11.71 14.28
C GLU A 136 3.44 11.62 14.31
N LEU A 137 3.98 10.51 14.80
CA LEU A 137 5.42 10.21 14.79
C LEU A 137 5.88 9.50 13.51
N GLY A 138 4.98 9.24 12.56
CA GLY A 138 5.25 8.52 11.32
C GLY A 138 5.27 9.46 10.13
N SER A 139 6.46 9.83 9.61
CA SER A 139 6.58 10.54 8.33
C SER A 139 6.79 9.55 7.21
N TRP A 140 5.92 9.59 6.20
CA TRP A 140 6.06 8.82 4.98
C TRP A 140 7.35 9.15 4.23
N GLU A 141 7.68 10.44 4.13
CA GLU A 141 8.86 10.93 3.41
C GLU A 141 10.14 10.42 4.08
N ALA A 142 10.23 10.51 5.40
CA ALA A 142 11.38 10.01 6.16
C ALA A 142 11.49 8.47 6.07
N PHE A 143 10.34 7.77 6.12
CA PHE A 143 10.29 6.32 5.90
C PHE A 143 10.81 5.95 4.52
N LEU A 144 10.29 6.59 3.45
CA LEU A 144 10.65 6.28 2.07
C LEU A 144 12.13 6.57 1.79
N ALA A 145 12.65 7.70 2.30
CA ALA A 145 14.07 8.04 2.20
C ALA A 145 14.95 6.97 2.86
N THR A 146 14.58 6.54 4.08
CA THR A 146 15.29 5.48 4.81
C THR A 146 15.21 4.15 4.08
N PHE A 147 14.04 3.79 3.56
CA PHE A 147 13.83 2.56 2.80
C PHE A 147 14.71 2.51 1.55
N ARG A 148 14.74 3.60 0.78
CA ARG A 148 15.59 3.73 -0.42
C ARG A 148 17.08 3.62 -0.10
N GLN A 149 17.51 4.20 1.00
CA GLN A 149 18.92 4.22 1.40
C GLN A 149 19.40 2.87 1.97
N ARG A 150 18.54 2.21 2.79
CA ARG A 150 18.96 1.07 3.63
C ARG A 150 18.27 -0.25 3.25
N GLY A 151 17.31 -0.24 2.33
CA GLY A 151 16.48 -1.40 2.02
C GLY A 151 15.57 -1.85 3.17
N LYS A 152 15.50 -1.08 4.26
CA LYS A 152 14.71 -1.40 5.44
C LYS A 152 14.30 -0.11 6.13
N ALA A 153 13.00 0.01 6.44
CA ALA A 153 12.50 1.15 7.19
C ALA A 153 11.33 0.76 8.09
N ARG A 154 11.06 1.59 9.10
CA ARG A 154 9.93 1.44 10.04
C ARG A 154 9.09 2.70 10.04
N ILE A 155 7.78 2.54 10.17
CA ILE A 155 6.84 3.64 10.31
C ILE A 155 5.85 3.33 11.43
N GLY A 156 5.49 4.36 12.20
CA GLY A 156 4.38 4.30 13.15
C GLY A 156 3.06 4.46 12.39
N MET A 157 2.11 3.60 12.70
CA MET A 157 0.76 3.61 12.13
C MET A 157 -0.27 3.73 13.23
N ARG A 158 -1.39 4.38 12.93
CA ARG A 158 -2.61 4.37 13.73
C ARG A 158 -3.77 3.85 12.90
N ALA A 159 -4.65 3.11 13.53
CA ALA A 159 -5.90 2.68 12.93
C ALA A 159 -7.03 2.71 13.95
N GLN A 160 -8.25 2.82 13.46
CA GLN A 160 -9.44 2.78 14.31
C GLN A 160 -10.59 2.07 13.61
N ILE A 161 -11.42 1.40 14.41
CA ILE A 161 -12.78 1.01 14.00
C ILE A 161 -13.71 2.16 14.36
N ALA A 162 -14.35 2.74 13.34
CA ALA A 162 -15.33 3.82 13.51
C ALA A 162 -16.74 3.24 13.58
N LEU A 163 -17.55 3.73 14.53
CA LEU A 163 -18.99 3.52 14.57
C LEU A 163 -19.71 4.47 13.60
N GLY A 164 -20.94 4.16 13.23
CA GLY A 164 -21.78 5.03 12.41
C GLY A 164 -22.00 6.42 13.03
N SER A 165 -21.84 6.57 14.35
CA SER A 165 -21.83 7.86 15.06
C SER A 165 -20.52 8.67 14.86
N GLY A 166 -19.49 8.10 14.26
CA GLY A 166 -18.15 8.68 14.14
C GLY A 166 -17.24 8.41 15.36
N ALA A 167 -17.75 7.85 16.44
CA ALA A 167 -16.93 7.50 17.60
C ALA A 167 -16.04 6.30 17.32
N ALA A 168 -14.85 6.24 17.94
CA ALA A 168 -13.98 5.08 17.83
C ALA A 168 -14.45 3.96 18.78
N ALA A 169 -14.72 2.77 18.23
CA ALA A 169 -15.00 1.56 19.00
C ALA A 169 -13.75 0.79 19.40
N ALA A 170 -12.73 0.82 18.57
CA ALA A 170 -11.41 0.25 18.87
C ALA A 170 -10.31 1.06 18.17
N THR A 171 -9.13 1.05 18.75
CA THR A 171 -7.96 1.74 18.20
C THR A 171 -6.74 0.82 18.22
N LEU A 172 -5.87 1.01 17.22
CA LEU A 172 -4.55 0.40 17.12
C LEU A 172 -3.50 1.48 16.96
N SER A 173 -2.42 1.37 17.72
CA SER A 173 -1.16 2.08 17.49
C SER A 173 -0.06 1.03 17.34
N GLY A 174 0.74 1.09 16.28
CA GLY A 174 1.74 0.06 16.05
C GLY A 174 2.87 0.53 15.13
N ARG A 175 3.94 -0.27 15.12
CA ARG A 175 5.07 -0.05 14.20
C ARG A 175 5.06 -1.13 13.13
N PHE A 176 5.21 -0.70 11.89
CA PHE A 176 5.33 -1.57 10.73
C PHE A 176 6.72 -1.42 10.12
N VAL A 177 7.23 -2.49 9.56
CA VAL A 177 8.55 -2.55 8.94
C VAL A 177 8.42 -3.09 7.53
N ALA A 178 9.15 -2.48 6.58
CA ALA A 178 9.25 -2.96 5.21
C ALA A 178 10.68 -3.41 4.91
N PHE A 179 10.77 -4.47 4.08
CA PHE A 179 12.00 -5.00 3.50
C PHE A 179 11.81 -5.15 1.99
N PRO A 180 12.88 -5.08 1.16
CA PRO A 180 12.78 -5.42 -0.25
C PRO A 180 12.24 -6.83 -0.40
N LYS A 181 11.35 -7.02 -1.37
CA LYS A 181 10.86 -8.35 -1.71
C LYS A 181 12.03 -9.20 -2.23
N ARG A 182 12.19 -10.40 -1.68
CA ARG A 182 13.19 -11.37 -2.12
C ARG A 182 12.79 -12.05 -3.42
#